data_a7592f75655af8a3d14ff855b93dfab3
#
_entry.id   a7592f75655af8a3d14ff855b93dfab3
#
_cell.length_a   1.000
_cell.length_b   1.000
_cell.length_c   1.000
_cell.angle_alpha   90.00
_cell.angle_beta   90.00
_cell.angle_gamma   90.00
#
_symmetry.space_group_name_H-M   'P 1'
#
loop_
_entity.id
_entity.type
_entity.pdbx_description
1 polymer ?
#
loop_
_entity_poly.entity_id
_entity_poly.type
_entity_poly.pdbx_seq_one_letter_code
_entity_poly.pdbx_strand_id
1 'polypeptide(L)'
;MTHYFIPAWYPEQRTWYDNTNNWYNMWSTARFDDTINQLRMFETAGEKNRLLILNYMPNLRYYKHRYDLFEVDTWSLFDQLQGIGDHQGAVIDYLDFDWPQGIEFVNSPFLALALLGGEVYAQIEFGESGQVIWISFFDKGSLFKKMVFDDRGFVSSILYYQDWQPLYQDYLGLDGRWRIREFLGDNDQHIEINPQLEVAISDKAFYENMEELVQERLAYYLKSSSEEAHIFLTASPQHYDVVMKAKGGQKVVLSFFGQRFPLEQTAKLLPMLAVADLVLTDSKKTADYLSTFKIAPVHHLSLFDTRLSLGKSQRLKELEVYFLLDGLSPDEYQACLEVLFNRMEEYEDMHLHLVSYQTNQETVKNLSQDLEEFLETRSEPYLFFEKEEGQMFEFGDSESQESRIKLSFLHSENEIIQAFQYVRLIIDLAEEPDLYTQIAGISSGIPQINRVETEFVEHMKNGFILFRDGGLLAGIDFYLAGLANWNKSLIHSVQKISEYTSGVLVEKVKEKIN
;
A
#
# COMPACT_ATOMS: atom_id res chain seq x y z
N MET A 1 -0.71 -14.03 25.28
CA MET A 1 -0.92 -12.59 25.09
C MET A 1 -1.45 -12.39 23.67
N THR A 2 -2.33 -11.42 23.42
CA THR A 2 -2.86 -11.14 22.08
C THR A 2 -2.38 -9.76 21.63
N HIS A 3 -1.97 -9.64 20.37
CA HIS A 3 -1.51 -8.39 19.79
C HIS A 3 -2.57 -7.87 18.81
N TYR A 4 -3.11 -6.69 19.07
CA TYR A 4 -4.10 -6.01 18.23
C TYR A 4 -3.41 -5.02 17.32
N PHE A 5 -3.67 -5.10 16.02
CA PHE A 5 -3.11 -4.20 15.02
C PHE A 5 -4.22 -3.30 14.46
N ILE A 6 -4.05 -2.00 14.59
CA ILE A 6 -5.01 -0.99 14.09
C ILE A 6 -4.32 -0.16 13.01
N PRO A 7 -4.66 -0.40 11.73
CA PRO A 7 -4.08 0.32 10.60
C PRO A 7 -4.68 1.72 10.43
N ALA A 8 -4.01 2.57 9.65
CA ALA A 8 -4.55 3.84 9.19
C ALA A 8 -4.94 3.77 7.70
N TRP A 9 -5.81 2.84 7.33
CA TRP A 9 -6.29 2.64 5.96
C TRP A 9 -7.53 3.48 5.68
N TYR A 10 -7.43 4.79 5.88
CA TYR A 10 -8.52 5.73 5.76
C TYR A 10 -8.42 6.57 4.49
N PRO A 11 -9.55 6.92 3.83
CA PRO A 11 -9.55 7.94 2.79
C PRO A 11 -9.29 9.34 3.39
N GLU A 12 -8.78 10.25 2.57
CA GLU A 12 -8.44 11.60 3.02
C GLU A 12 -9.67 12.44 3.44
N GLN A 13 -10.78 12.26 2.72
CA GLN A 13 -11.95 13.14 2.88
C GLN A 13 -12.97 12.65 3.92
N ARG A 14 -13.00 11.34 4.22
CA ARG A 14 -14.00 10.74 5.11
C ARG A 14 -13.38 9.56 5.87
N THR A 15 -12.83 9.83 7.05
CA THR A 15 -11.97 8.91 7.81
C THR A 15 -12.54 7.50 7.99
N TRP A 16 -13.82 7.39 8.35
CA TRP A 16 -14.41 6.09 8.69
C TRP A 16 -15.05 5.36 7.51
N TYR A 17 -14.75 5.81 6.30
CA TYR A 17 -15.34 5.29 5.07
C TYR A 17 -14.38 4.37 4.29
N ASP A 18 -14.93 3.79 3.22
CA ASP A 18 -14.24 2.91 2.30
C ASP A 18 -13.23 3.66 1.42
N ASN A 19 -12.07 3.07 1.22
CA ASN A 19 -11.02 3.57 0.32
C ASN A 19 -10.89 2.70 -0.95
N THR A 20 -11.86 1.84 -1.23
CA THR A 20 -11.87 1.01 -2.44
C THR A 20 -11.95 1.89 -3.69
N ASN A 21 -11.11 1.58 -4.67
CA ASN A 21 -11.13 2.18 -5.99
C ASN A 21 -11.63 1.17 -7.03
N ASN A 22 -12.16 1.67 -8.15
CA ASN A 22 -12.40 0.85 -9.32
C ASN A 22 -11.07 0.40 -9.95
N TRP A 23 -11.08 -0.71 -10.66
CA TRP A 23 -9.87 -1.37 -11.13
C TRP A 23 -8.95 -0.48 -11.98
N TYR A 24 -9.48 0.44 -12.76
CA TYR A 24 -8.72 1.35 -13.62
C TYR A 24 -8.20 2.62 -12.91
N ASN A 25 -8.59 2.84 -11.66
CA ASN A 25 -8.09 3.93 -10.80
C ASN A 25 -7.22 3.40 -9.65
N MET A 26 -6.78 2.15 -9.74
CA MET A 26 -5.97 1.52 -8.69
C MET A 26 -4.48 1.93 -8.75
N TRP A 27 -4.23 3.20 -8.81
CA TRP A 27 -2.89 3.78 -8.76
C TRP A 27 -2.42 3.86 -7.30
N SER A 28 -2.11 2.72 -6.70
CA SER A 28 -1.47 2.73 -5.38
C SER A 28 0.03 2.76 -5.58
N THR A 29 0.70 3.79 -5.12
CA THR A 29 2.15 3.76 -4.92
C THR A 29 2.48 2.52 -4.08
N ALA A 30 3.53 1.79 -4.46
CA ALA A 30 4.10 0.74 -3.64
C ALA A 30 4.60 1.36 -2.32
N ARG A 31 3.71 1.51 -1.36
CA ARG A 31 4.04 2.03 -0.03
C ARG A 31 4.22 0.86 0.91
N PHE A 32 5.35 0.87 1.58
CA PHE A 32 5.61 -0.05 2.67
C PHE A 32 4.60 0.22 3.80
N ASP A 33 3.66 -0.71 4.00
CA ASP A 33 2.66 -0.59 5.07
C ASP A 33 3.15 -1.27 6.34
N ASP A 34 3.23 -0.49 7.42
CA ASP A 34 3.71 -0.94 8.72
C ASP A 34 2.83 -2.06 9.31
N THR A 35 1.50 -1.91 9.23
CA THR A 35 0.57 -2.90 9.78
C THR A 35 0.68 -4.24 9.07
N ILE A 36 0.72 -4.23 7.72
CA ILE A 36 0.85 -5.45 6.91
C ILE A 36 2.14 -6.18 7.28
N ASN A 37 3.26 -5.46 7.32
CA ASN A 37 4.56 -6.05 7.57
C ASN A 37 4.71 -6.53 9.02
N GLN A 38 4.23 -5.77 9.99
CA GLN A 38 4.23 -6.18 11.40
C GLN A 38 3.33 -7.39 11.64
N LEU A 39 2.13 -7.45 11.05
CA LEU A 39 1.26 -8.62 11.11
C LEU A 39 1.95 -9.88 10.58
N ARG A 40 2.53 -9.82 9.37
CA ARG A 40 3.29 -10.94 8.80
C ARG A 40 4.45 -11.38 9.69
N MET A 41 5.16 -10.41 10.27
CA MET A 41 6.26 -10.69 11.18
C MET A 41 5.78 -11.45 12.43
N PHE A 42 4.68 -11.01 13.04
CA PHE A 42 4.11 -11.65 14.23
C PHE A 42 3.51 -13.03 13.92
N GLU A 43 2.84 -13.20 12.77
CA GLU A 43 2.36 -14.50 12.32
C GLU A 43 3.50 -15.49 12.08
N THR A 44 4.55 -15.06 11.37
CA THR A 44 5.74 -15.89 11.12
C THR A 44 6.44 -16.30 12.43
N ALA A 45 6.40 -15.44 13.44
CA ALA A 45 6.91 -15.73 14.78
C ALA A 45 5.98 -16.63 15.62
N GLY A 46 4.78 -16.95 15.13
CA GLY A 46 3.79 -17.79 15.82
C GLY A 46 3.06 -17.08 16.97
N GLU A 47 3.07 -15.74 16.98
CA GLU A 47 2.37 -14.94 17.98
C GLU A 47 0.87 -14.82 17.67
N LYS A 48 0.05 -14.77 18.72
CA LYS A 48 -1.38 -14.57 18.56
C LYS A 48 -1.66 -13.10 18.25
N ASN A 49 -2.13 -12.84 17.04
CA ASN A 49 -2.45 -11.49 16.57
C ASN A 49 -3.89 -11.38 16.08
N ARG A 50 -4.38 -10.16 15.97
CA ARG A 50 -5.69 -9.84 15.38
C ARG A 50 -5.66 -8.45 14.77
N LEU A 51 -6.17 -8.35 13.56
CA LEU A 51 -6.37 -7.09 12.84
C LEU A 51 -7.71 -6.46 13.25
N LEU A 52 -7.68 -5.20 13.68
CA LEU A 52 -8.88 -4.45 14.04
C LEU A 52 -9.15 -3.36 12.99
N ILE A 53 -10.21 -3.51 12.22
CA ILE A 53 -10.63 -2.57 11.19
C ILE A 53 -11.75 -1.69 11.75
N LEU A 54 -11.48 -0.38 11.84
CA LEU A 54 -12.39 0.59 12.44
C LEU A 54 -13.27 1.32 11.42
N ASN A 55 -12.83 1.42 10.16
CA ASN A 55 -13.59 2.03 9.07
C ASN A 55 -14.46 1.02 8.33
N TYR A 56 -15.45 1.54 7.61
CA TYR A 56 -16.25 0.77 6.67
C TYR A 56 -15.37 0.28 5.51
N MET A 57 -15.26 -1.02 5.34
CA MET A 57 -14.38 -1.63 4.34
C MET A 57 -15.05 -2.86 3.69
N PRO A 58 -15.97 -2.66 2.74
CA PRO A 58 -16.74 -3.74 2.13
C PRO A 58 -15.88 -4.72 1.28
N ASN A 59 -14.71 -4.30 0.82
CA ASN A 59 -13.75 -5.13 0.07
C ASN A 59 -12.58 -5.64 0.95
N LEU A 60 -12.82 -5.86 2.24
CA LEU A 60 -11.78 -6.23 3.20
C LEU A 60 -11.14 -7.59 2.90
N ARG A 61 -11.92 -8.62 2.50
CA ARG A 61 -11.41 -9.98 2.20
C ARG A 61 -10.53 -9.97 0.96
N TYR A 62 -10.95 -9.23 -0.08
CA TYR A 62 -10.14 -8.99 -1.25
C TYR A 62 -8.82 -8.29 -0.89
N TYR A 63 -8.87 -7.23 -0.08
CA TYR A 63 -7.69 -6.51 0.39
C TYR A 63 -6.74 -7.43 1.17
N LYS A 64 -7.25 -8.23 2.11
CA LYS A 64 -6.47 -9.21 2.86
C LYS A 64 -5.80 -10.24 1.94
N HIS A 65 -6.52 -10.74 0.93
CA HIS A 65 -5.98 -11.69 -0.05
C HIS A 65 -4.86 -11.07 -0.88
N ARG A 66 -5.03 -9.84 -1.33
CA ARG A 66 -4.01 -9.11 -2.09
C ARG A 66 -2.68 -8.98 -1.35
N TYR A 67 -2.74 -8.82 -0.02
CA TYR A 67 -1.56 -8.65 0.83
C TYR A 67 -1.15 -9.90 1.60
N ASP A 68 -1.62 -11.08 1.21
CA ASP A 68 -1.33 -12.37 1.89
C ASP A 68 -1.67 -12.37 3.39
N LEU A 69 -2.74 -11.65 3.77
CA LEU A 69 -3.25 -11.59 5.14
C LEU A 69 -4.54 -12.40 5.32
N PHE A 70 -4.85 -13.31 4.39
CA PHE A 70 -6.14 -14.01 4.36
C PHE A 70 -6.42 -14.76 5.66
N GLU A 71 -5.42 -15.46 6.21
CA GLU A 71 -5.54 -16.26 7.44
C GLU A 71 -5.53 -15.40 8.72
N VAL A 72 -5.21 -14.11 8.65
CA VAL A 72 -5.15 -13.23 9.82
C VAL A 72 -6.53 -13.07 10.44
N ASP A 73 -6.63 -13.40 11.73
CA ASP A 73 -7.84 -13.18 12.52
C ASP A 73 -8.19 -11.69 12.51
N THR A 74 -9.41 -11.37 12.11
CA THR A 74 -9.81 -9.98 11.85
C THR A 74 -11.15 -9.67 12.53
N TRP A 75 -11.20 -8.54 13.22
CA TRP A 75 -12.43 -7.94 13.68
C TRP A 75 -12.71 -6.67 12.88
N SER A 76 -13.87 -6.60 12.25
CA SER A 76 -14.37 -5.41 11.57
C SER A 76 -15.50 -4.80 12.39
N LEU A 77 -15.35 -3.53 12.72
CA LEU A 77 -16.36 -2.78 13.47
C LEU A 77 -17.67 -2.71 12.69
N PHE A 78 -17.60 -2.44 11.39
CA PHE A 78 -18.80 -2.36 10.56
C PHE A 78 -19.46 -3.71 10.31
N ASP A 79 -18.69 -4.81 10.16
CA ASP A 79 -19.28 -6.16 10.11
C ASP A 79 -20.08 -6.46 11.39
N GLN A 80 -19.56 -6.05 12.56
CA GLN A 80 -20.28 -6.19 13.83
C GLN A 80 -21.54 -5.33 13.88
N LEU A 81 -21.46 -4.07 13.48
CA LEU A 81 -22.58 -3.14 13.47
C LEU A 81 -23.69 -3.57 12.50
N GLN A 82 -23.32 -4.09 11.34
CA GLN A 82 -24.23 -4.62 10.33
C GLN A 82 -24.76 -6.02 10.65
N GLY A 83 -24.15 -6.69 11.64
CA GLY A 83 -24.56 -8.05 12.05
C GLY A 83 -24.26 -9.11 11.01
N ILE A 84 -23.16 -8.96 10.25
CA ILE A 84 -22.84 -9.82 9.10
C ILE A 84 -22.19 -11.14 9.52
N GLY A 85 -21.38 -11.14 10.60
CA GLY A 85 -20.74 -12.37 11.13
C GLY A 85 -19.92 -13.12 10.07
N ASP A 86 -19.92 -14.46 10.17
CA ASP A 86 -19.19 -15.38 9.28
C ASP A 86 -19.97 -15.70 7.99
N HIS A 87 -20.56 -14.69 7.35
CA HIS A 87 -21.29 -14.89 6.11
C HIS A 87 -20.36 -15.40 5.00
N GLN A 88 -20.75 -16.54 4.40
CA GLN A 88 -20.06 -17.08 3.22
C GLN A 88 -20.47 -16.31 1.97
N GLY A 89 -19.49 -15.87 1.21
CA GLY A 89 -19.71 -15.08 0.01
C GLY A 89 -20.31 -15.88 -1.16
N ALA A 90 -21.01 -15.17 -2.03
CA ALA A 90 -21.46 -15.65 -3.32
C ALA A 90 -21.09 -14.64 -4.41
N VAL A 91 -20.78 -15.13 -5.61
CA VAL A 91 -20.51 -14.24 -6.74
C VAL A 91 -21.82 -13.54 -7.15
N ILE A 92 -21.73 -12.24 -7.36
CA ILE A 92 -22.84 -11.45 -7.92
C ILE A 92 -22.63 -11.29 -9.42
N ASP A 93 -23.67 -11.61 -10.21
CA ASP A 93 -23.78 -11.15 -11.58
C ASP A 93 -24.81 -10.00 -11.62
N TYR A 94 -24.38 -8.81 -12.05
CA TYR A 94 -25.28 -7.66 -12.17
C TYR A 94 -26.42 -7.89 -13.18
N LEU A 95 -26.25 -8.84 -14.11
CA LEU A 95 -27.29 -9.20 -15.08
C LEU A 95 -28.49 -9.90 -14.42
N ASP A 96 -28.30 -10.53 -13.25
CA ASP A 96 -29.33 -11.25 -12.51
C ASP A 96 -30.23 -10.33 -11.65
N PHE A 97 -29.99 -9.02 -11.64
CA PHE A 97 -30.82 -8.09 -10.86
C PHE A 97 -32.15 -7.80 -11.55
N ASP A 98 -33.15 -7.44 -10.75
CA ASP A 98 -34.47 -7.01 -11.22
C ASP A 98 -34.42 -5.64 -11.91
N TRP A 99 -33.91 -5.63 -13.14
CA TRP A 99 -33.84 -4.42 -13.95
C TRP A 99 -35.19 -4.04 -14.53
N PRO A 100 -35.47 -2.74 -14.77
CA PRO A 100 -36.65 -2.31 -15.49
C PRO A 100 -36.77 -2.97 -16.89
N GLN A 101 -37.99 -3.26 -17.32
CA GLN A 101 -38.21 -3.82 -18.64
C GLN A 101 -37.70 -2.88 -19.73
N GLY A 102 -36.92 -3.40 -20.68
CA GLY A 102 -36.32 -2.61 -21.77
C GLY A 102 -34.94 -2.05 -21.45
N ILE A 103 -34.31 -2.51 -20.39
CA ILE A 103 -32.89 -2.23 -20.12
C ILE A 103 -32.00 -2.86 -21.21
N GLU A 104 -31.03 -2.08 -21.69
CA GLU A 104 -29.97 -2.52 -22.59
C GLU A 104 -28.62 -2.29 -21.94
N PHE A 105 -27.72 -3.30 -21.98
CA PHE A 105 -26.38 -3.19 -21.43
C PHE A 105 -25.35 -2.85 -22.50
N VAL A 106 -24.50 -1.87 -22.22
CA VAL A 106 -23.35 -1.48 -23.03
C VAL A 106 -22.08 -1.66 -22.17
N ASN A 107 -21.26 -2.62 -22.55
CA ASN A 107 -20.00 -2.89 -21.87
C ASN A 107 -18.86 -2.10 -22.52
N SER A 108 -18.08 -1.41 -21.72
CA SER A 108 -16.81 -0.83 -22.08
C SER A 108 -15.67 -1.60 -21.40
N PRO A 109 -14.40 -1.38 -21.75
CA PRO A 109 -13.28 -1.95 -21.01
C PRO A 109 -13.24 -1.54 -19.54
N PHE A 110 -13.90 -0.45 -19.15
CA PHE A 110 -13.80 0.14 -17.81
C PHE A 110 -15.00 -0.18 -16.92
N LEU A 111 -16.22 -0.14 -17.48
CA LEU A 111 -17.47 -0.26 -16.73
C LEU A 111 -18.59 -0.77 -17.63
N ALA A 112 -19.72 -1.16 -17.04
CA ALA A 112 -20.94 -1.46 -17.77
C ALA A 112 -21.99 -0.35 -17.55
N LEU A 113 -22.69 0.04 -18.62
CA LEU A 113 -23.83 0.97 -18.58
C LEU A 113 -25.13 0.20 -18.78
N ALA A 114 -26.12 0.46 -17.95
CA ALA A 114 -27.50 0.05 -18.14
C ALA A 114 -28.28 1.24 -18.72
N LEU A 115 -28.78 1.11 -19.95
CA LEU A 115 -29.52 2.14 -20.67
C LEU A 115 -31.02 1.83 -20.64
N LEU A 116 -31.84 2.84 -20.38
CA LEU A 116 -33.29 2.76 -20.49
C LEU A 116 -33.79 3.80 -21.48
N GLY A 117 -34.32 3.36 -22.63
CA GLY A 117 -34.75 4.28 -23.69
C GLY A 117 -33.62 5.13 -24.26
N GLY A 118 -32.38 4.64 -24.23
CA GLY A 118 -31.19 5.33 -24.74
C GLY A 118 -30.52 6.28 -23.72
N GLU A 119 -31.10 6.46 -22.54
CA GLU A 119 -30.51 7.26 -21.45
C GLU A 119 -29.83 6.37 -20.42
N VAL A 120 -28.77 6.86 -19.75
CA VAL A 120 -28.08 6.12 -18.70
C VAL A 120 -28.98 6.02 -17.48
N TYR A 121 -29.43 4.79 -17.18
CA TYR A 121 -30.20 4.45 -15.99
C TYR A 121 -29.30 4.06 -14.83
N ALA A 122 -28.22 3.27 -15.11
CA ALA A 122 -27.23 2.90 -14.10
C ALA A 122 -25.83 2.74 -14.71
N GLN A 123 -24.84 2.89 -13.85
CA GLN A 123 -23.43 2.65 -14.14
C GLN A 123 -22.89 1.63 -13.14
N ILE A 124 -22.34 0.53 -13.65
CA ILE A 124 -21.82 -0.59 -12.89
C ILE A 124 -20.29 -0.53 -12.92
N GLU A 125 -19.68 -0.47 -11.74
CA GLU A 125 -18.24 -0.40 -11.58
C GLU A 125 -17.68 -1.67 -10.95
N PHE A 126 -16.48 -2.03 -11.39
CA PHE A 126 -15.82 -3.27 -11.01
C PHE A 126 -14.51 -3.00 -10.26
N GLY A 127 -14.19 -3.87 -9.32
CA GLY A 127 -12.90 -3.94 -8.66
C GLY A 127 -11.87 -4.74 -9.48
N GLU A 128 -10.67 -4.85 -8.96
CA GLU A 128 -9.50 -5.45 -9.64
C GLU A 128 -9.70 -6.91 -10.04
N SER A 129 -10.48 -7.68 -9.28
CA SER A 129 -10.82 -9.08 -9.61
C SER A 129 -12.07 -9.24 -10.46
N GLY A 130 -12.62 -8.14 -11.00
CA GLY A 130 -13.85 -8.15 -11.79
C GLY A 130 -15.14 -8.23 -10.96
N GLN A 131 -15.06 -8.17 -9.63
CA GLN A 131 -16.23 -8.11 -8.76
C GLN A 131 -16.93 -6.76 -8.87
N VAL A 132 -18.27 -6.75 -8.82
CA VAL A 132 -19.05 -5.52 -8.72
C VAL A 132 -18.77 -4.84 -7.39
N ILE A 133 -18.32 -3.58 -7.40
CA ILE A 133 -18.04 -2.81 -6.19
C ILE A 133 -19.14 -1.81 -5.88
N TRP A 134 -19.70 -1.13 -6.90
CA TRP A 134 -20.88 -0.30 -6.74
C TRP A 134 -21.68 -0.15 -8.02
N ILE A 135 -22.94 0.21 -7.87
CA ILE A 135 -23.84 0.59 -8.96
C ILE A 135 -24.40 1.98 -8.64
N SER A 136 -24.16 2.92 -9.52
CA SER A 136 -24.68 4.29 -9.47
C SER A 136 -25.93 4.40 -10.33
N PHE A 137 -27.05 4.90 -9.78
CA PHE A 137 -28.35 5.02 -10.47
C PHE A 137 -28.68 6.48 -10.75
N PHE A 138 -29.18 6.73 -11.95
CA PHE A 138 -29.48 8.05 -12.45
C PHE A 138 -30.97 8.22 -12.76
N ASP A 139 -31.53 9.40 -12.43
CA ASP A 139 -32.83 9.86 -12.90
C ASP A 139 -32.64 11.15 -13.69
N LYS A 140 -33.02 11.14 -14.97
CA LYS A 140 -32.86 12.29 -15.89
C LYS A 140 -31.44 12.87 -15.88
N GLY A 141 -30.45 12.00 -15.84
CA GLY A 141 -29.03 12.35 -15.83
C GLY A 141 -28.47 12.80 -14.48
N SER A 142 -29.28 12.85 -13.41
CA SER A 142 -28.82 13.19 -12.06
C SER A 142 -28.62 11.94 -11.22
N LEU A 143 -27.48 11.81 -10.56
CA LEU A 143 -27.20 10.74 -9.62
C LEU A 143 -28.13 10.88 -8.41
N PHE A 144 -28.92 9.83 -8.10
CA PHE A 144 -29.81 9.84 -6.93
C PHE A 144 -29.52 8.75 -5.91
N LYS A 145 -28.85 7.66 -6.34
CA LYS A 145 -28.53 6.53 -5.45
C LYS A 145 -27.27 5.81 -5.92
N LYS A 146 -26.42 5.40 -4.98
CA LYS A 146 -25.28 4.51 -5.22
C LYS A 146 -25.35 3.33 -4.25
N MET A 147 -25.44 2.11 -4.79
CA MET A 147 -25.39 0.87 -4.02
C MET A 147 -23.93 0.39 -3.97
N VAL A 148 -23.41 0.12 -2.76
CA VAL A 148 -22.06 -0.40 -2.54
C VAL A 148 -22.18 -1.87 -2.15
N PHE A 149 -21.37 -2.71 -2.78
CA PHE A 149 -21.37 -4.15 -2.57
C PHE A 149 -20.22 -4.58 -1.70
N ASP A 150 -20.50 -5.53 -0.82
CA ASP A 150 -19.47 -6.26 -0.08
C ASP A 150 -18.86 -7.34 -0.98
N ASP A 151 -17.59 -7.63 -0.81
CA ASP A 151 -16.87 -8.67 -1.57
C ASP A 151 -17.40 -10.10 -1.29
N ARG A 152 -18.28 -10.26 -0.31
CA ARG A 152 -19.06 -11.48 -0.05
C ARG A 152 -20.37 -11.54 -0.85
N GLY A 153 -20.65 -10.59 -1.72
CA GLY A 153 -21.76 -10.67 -2.67
C GLY A 153 -23.13 -10.25 -2.12
N PHE A 154 -23.22 -9.15 -1.41
CA PHE A 154 -24.48 -8.51 -1.00
C PHE A 154 -24.36 -6.99 -1.00
N VAL A 155 -25.49 -6.30 -1.02
CA VAL A 155 -25.51 -4.83 -0.89
C VAL A 155 -25.19 -4.46 0.54
N SER A 156 -24.00 -3.89 0.77
CA SER A 156 -23.52 -3.52 2.10
C SER A 156 -24.00 -2.14 2.53
N SER A 157 -24.09 -1.19 1.61
CA SER A 157 -24.64 0.14 1.92
C SER A 157 -25.27 0.80 0.71
N ILE A 158 -26.09 1.82 0.96
CA ILE A 158 -26.72 2.66 -0.07
C ILE A 158 -26.49 4.12 0.27
N LEU A 159 -25.82 4.84 -0.62
CA LEU A 159 -25.70 6.29 -0.59
C LEU A 159 -26.85 6.92 -1.38
N TYR A 160 -27.50 7.91 -0.79
CA TYR A 160 -28.57 8.69 -1.44
C TYR A 160 -28.10 10.10 -1.70
N TYR A 161 -28.46 10.62 -2.87
CA TYR A 161 -28.02 11.92 -3.36
C TYR A 161 -29.20 12.81 -3.71
N GLN A 162 -29.01 14.11 -3.58
CA GLN A 162 -29.86 15.15 -4.14
C GLN A 162 -28.96 16.20 -4.79
N ASP A 163 -29.25 16.53 -6.05
CA ASP A 163 -28.47 17.54 -6.81
C ASP A 163 -26.94 17.27 -6.77
N TRP A 164 -26.56 15.99 -6.95
CA TRP A 164 -25.17 15.49 -6.87
C TRP A 164 -24.52 15.57 -5.49
N GLN A 165 -25.21 16.06 -4.46
CA GLN A 165 -24.70 16.10 -3.10
C GLN A 165 -25.17 14.88 -2.31
N PRO A 166 -24.28 14.21 -1.55
CA PRO A 166 -24.69 13.11 -0.70
C PRO A 166 -25.56 13.62 0.45
N LEU A 167 -26.72 13.00 0.64
CA LEU A 167 -27.65 13.32 1.73
C LEU A 167 -27.38 12.45 2.95
N TYR A 168 -27.44 11.15 2.76
CA TYR A 168 -27.20 10.16 3.82
C TYR A 168 -26.78 8.82 3.22
N GLN A 169 -26.16 8.01 4.07
CA GLN A 169 -25.81 6.62 3.76
C GLN A 169 -26.44 5.66 4.75
N ASP A 170 -27.10 4.66 4.23
CA ASP A 170 -27.63 3.54 4.99
C ASP A 170 -26.66 2.37 4.93
N TYR A 171 -26.17 1.90 6.07
CA TYR A 171 -25.41 0.66 6.20
C TYR A 171 -26.37 -0.48 6.51
N LEU A 172 -26.35 -1.54 5.71
CA LEU A 172 -27.39 -2.57 5.69
C LEU A 172 -26.93 -3.85 6.40
N GLY A 173 -27.89 -4.57 6.99
CA GLY A 173 -27.68 -5.97 7.34
C GLY A 173 -27.99 -6.90 6.16
N LEU A 174 -27.72 -8.20 6.33
CA LEU A 174 -28.00 -9.23 5.30
C LEU A 174 -29.47 -9.34 4.90
N ASP A 175 -30.38 -8.90 5.77
CA ASP A 175 -31.81 -8.82 5.52
C ASP A 175 -32.24 -7.61 4.66
N GLY A 176 -31.26 -6.80 4.22
CA GLY A 176 -31.47 -5.58 3.43
C GLY A 176 -32.02 -4.40 4.23
N ARG A 177 -32.21 -4.55 5.54
CA ARG A 177 -32.64 -3.45 6.40
C ARG A 177 -31.45 -2.61 6.82
N TRP A 178 -31.62 -1.29 6.85
CA TRP A 178 -30.59 -0.43 7.38
C TRP A 178 -30.40 -0.67 8.90
N ARG A 179 -29.15 -0.65 9.33
CA ARG A 179 -28.73 -0.78 10.73
C ARG A 179 -28.32 0.59 11.28
N ILE A 180 -27.58 1.31 10.47
CA ILE A 180 -27.03 2.63 10.76
C ILE A 180 -27.36 3.53 9.58
N ARG A 181 -27.76 4.76 9.87
CA ARG A 181 -27.88 5.84 8.89
C ARG A 181 -26.96 6.98 9.28
N GLU A 182 -26.07 7.34 8.37
CA GLU A 182 -25.16 8.47 8.51
C GLU A 182 -25.64 9.61 7.62
N PHE A 183 -26.00 10.73 8.23
CA PHE A 183 -26.37 11.95 7.52
C PHE A 183 -25.11 12.71 7.12
N LEU A 184 -25.05 13.16 5.86
CA LEU A 184 -23.86 13.72 5.22
C LEU A 184 -24.04 15.17 4.77
N GLY A 185 -25.24 15.75 4.95
CA GLY A 185 -25.51 17.15 4.60
C GLY A 185 -24.71 18.13 5.43
N ASP A 186 -24.28 19.25 4.83
CA ASP A 186 -23.39 20.23 5.45
C ASP A 186 -23.84 20.77 6.82
N ASN A 187 -25.16 20.80 7.08
CA ASN A 187 -25.75 21.37 8.28
C ASN A 187 -26.40 20.35 9.22
N ASP A 188 -26.33 19.06 8.90
CA ASP A 188 -27.04 18.02 9.67
C ASP A 188 -26.28 16.70 9.64
N GLN A 189 -25.03 16.73 10.10
CA GLN A 189 -24.18 15.53 10.19
C GLN A 189 -24.43 14.85 11.53
N HIS A 190 -24.99 13.65 11.49
CA HIS A 190 -25.21 12.81 12.67
C HIS A 190 -25.43 11.35 12.25
N ILE A 191 -25.47 10.46 13.23
CA ILE A 191 -25.69 9.02 13.05
C ILE A 191 -26.95 8.60 13.77
N GLU A 192 -27.81 7.88 13.06
CA GLU A 192 -28.99 7.23 13.63
C GLU A 192 -28.84 5.70 13.60
N ILE A 193 -29.27 5.06 14.67
CA ILE A 193 -29.40 3.62 14.75
C ILE A 193 -30.85 3.24 14.49
N ASN A 194 -31.08 2.23 13.68
CA ASN A 194 -32.44 1.82 13.35
C ASN A 194 -33.22 1.37 14.62
N PRO A 195 -34.28 2.06 14.99
CA PRO A 195 -35.02 1.76 16.21
C PRO A 195 -35.85 0.43 16.14
N GLN A 196 -35.91 -0.17 14.95
CA GLN A 196 -36.68 -1.41 14.72
C GLN A 196 -35.79 -2.68 14.78
N LEU A 197 -34.54 -2.55 15.24
CA LEU A 197 -33.63 -3.69 15.41
C LEU A 197 -34.09 -4.53 16.60
N GLU A 198 -34.16 -5.85 16.40
CA GLU A 198 -34.48 -6.81 17.46
C GLU A 198 -33.34 -6.94 18.49
N VAL A 199 -32.12 -6.72 18.06
CA VAL A 199 -30.91 -6.78 18.90
C VAL A 199 -30.21 -5.43 18.87
N ALA A 200 -29.94 -4.87 20.04
CA ALA A 200 -29.20 -3.62 20.16
C ALA A 200 -27.75 -3.80 19.65
N ILE A 201 -27.34 -2.94 18.74
CA ILE A 201 -25.98 -2.93 18.18
C ILE A 201 -25.10 -1.85 18.80
N SER A 202 -25.66 -0.96 19.63
CA SER A 202 -25.03 0.20 20.26
C SER A 202 -25.79 0.58 21.53
N ASP A 203 -25.19 1.42 22.38
CA ASP A 203 -25.78 1.87 23.64
C ASP A 203 -26.76 3.04 23.45
N LYS A 204 -26.60 3.81 22.36
CA LYS A 204 -27.41 4.98 22.01
C LYS A 204 -28.13 4.76 20.69
N ALA A 205 -29.28 5.42 20.51
CA ALA A 205 -29.99 5.49 19.24
C ALA A 205 -29.50 6.61 18.30
N PHE A 206 -28.72 7.54 18.83
CA PHE A 206 -28.24 8.74 18.14
C PHE A 206 -26.80 9.07 18.58
N TYR A 207 -25.95 9.47 17.63
CA TYR A 207 -24.59 9.94 17.85
C TYR A 207 -24.35 11.23 17.05
N GLU A 208 -23.58 12.16 17.61
CA GLU A 208 -23.26 13.42 16.93
C GLU A 208 -22.37 13.20 15.69
N ASN A 209 -21.56 12.16 15.70
CA ASN A 209 -20.65 11.81 14.59
C ASN A 209 -20.26 10.34 14.64
N MET A 210 -19.61 9.86 13.58
CA MET A 210 -19.15 8.48 13.49
C MET A 210 -18.05 8.16 14.51
N GLU A 211 -17.24 9.14 14.93
CA GLU A 211 -16.17 8.95 15.91
C GLU A 211 -16.71 8.49 17.27
N GLU A 212 -17.84 9.04 17.72
CA GLU A 212 -18.49 8.61 18.97
C GLU A 212 -18.93 7.15 18.89
N LEU A 213 -19.55 6.74 17.79
CA LEU A 213 -20.00 5.36 17.59
C LEU A 213 -18.80 4.40 17.52
N VAL A 214 -17.77 4.75 16.76
CA VAL A 214 -16.53 3.96 16.65
C VAL A 214 -15.85 3.83 18.01
N GLN A 215 -15.73 4.91 18.77
CA GLN A 215 -15.14 4.92 20.11
C GLN A 215 -15.91 3.99 21.05
N GLU A 216 -17.24 4.08 21.11
CA GLU A 216 -18.08 3.23 21.96
C GLU A 216 -17.90 1.75 21.62
N ARG A 217 -17.97 1.40 20.32
CA ARG A 217 -17.89 0.00 19.88
C ARG A 217 -16.50 -0.59 20.08
N LEU A 218 -15.46 0.20 19.83
CA LEU A 218 -14.09 -0.21 20.10
C LEU A 218 -13.87 -0.42 21.61
N ALA A 219 -14.36 0.49 22.46
CA ALA A 219 -14.27 0.34 23.91
C ALA A 219 -14.98 -0.92 24.41
N TYR A 220 -16.17 -1.21 23.89
CA TYR A 220 -16.91 -2.42 24.20
C TYR A 220 -16.11 -3.68 23.81
N TYR A 221 -15.52 -3.70 22.61
CA TYR A 221 -14.71 -4.80 22.12
C TYR A 221 -13.45 -4.99 23.00
N LEU A 222 -12.69 -3.93 23.25
CA LEU A 222 -11.45 -3.99 24.03
C LEU A 222 -11.69 -4.34 25.50
N LYS A 223 -12.83 -3.97 26.08
CA LYS A 223 -13.21 -4.35 27.44
C LYS A 223 -13.41 -5.83 27.60
N SER A 224 -13.86 -6.53 26.55
CA SER A 224 -14.03 -7.98 26.54
C SER A 224 -12.70 -8.72 26.33
N SER A 225 -11.63 -8.01 26.00
CA SER A 225 -10.30 -8.55 25.74
C SER A 225 -9.46 -8.62 27.03
N SER A 226 -8.34 -9.38 26.97
CA SER A 226 -7.39 -9.44 28.07
C SER A 226 -6.69 -8.09 28.29
N GLU A 227 -6.52 -7.67 29.54
CA GLU A 227 -5.72 -6.48 29.90
C GLU A 227 -4.23 -6.63 29.53
N GLU A 228 -3.76 -7.87 29.38
CA GLU A 228 -2.39 -8.17 28.93
C GLU A 228 -2.20 -8.03 27.40
N ALA A 229 -3.20 -7.53 26.67
CA ALA A 229 -3.09 -7.31 25.25
C ALA A 229 -2.27 -6.05 24.93
N HIS A 230 -1.54 -6.09 23.79
CA HIS A 230 -0.84 -4.95 23.24
C HIS A 230 -1.60 -4.40 22.03
N ILE A 231 -1.71 -3.08 21.90
CA ILE A 231 -2.28 -2.41 20.74
C ILE A 231 -1.14 -1.82 19.91
N PHE A 232 -0.92 -2.37 18.73
CA PHE A 232 -0.04 -1.82 17.71
C PHE A 232 -0.85 -0.85 16.87
N LEU A 233 -0.59 0.43 17.05
CA LEU A 233 -1.36 1.51 16.46
C LEU A 233 -0.51 2.26 15.44
N THR A 234 -0.91 2.28 14.20
CA THR A 234 -0.30 3.14 13.20
C THR A 234 -0.47 4.61 13.61
N ALA A 235 0.63 5.37 13.62
CA ALA A 235 0.58 6.79 13.99
C ALA A 235 -0.24 7.58 12.95
N SER A 236 -1.45 7.98 13.35
CA SER A 236 -2.35 8.80 12.55
C SER A 236 -3.22 9.68 13.44
N PRO A 237 -3.34 10.99 13.14
CA PRO A 237 -4.22 11.88 13.87
C PRO A 237 -5.70 11.54 13.67
N GLN A 238 -6.07 10.78 12.62
CA GLN A 238 -7.45 10.46 12.28
C GLN A 238 -8.12 9.54 13.31
N HIS A 239 -7.37 8.59 13.90
CA HIS A 239 -7.95 7.61 14.83
C HIS A 239 -7.34 7.64 16.23
N TYR A 240 -6.23 8.36 16.43
CA TYR A 240 -5.49 8.33 17.68
C TYR A 240 -6.37 8.62 18.89
N ASP A 241 -7.09 9.74 18.90
CA ASP A 241 -7.92 10.15 20.03
C ASP A 241 -9.03 9.14 20.33
N VAL A 242 -9.64 8.59 19.30
CA VAL A 242 -10.68 7.56 19.40
C VAL A 242 -10.15 6.30 20.08
N VAL A 243 -8.98 5.81 19.64
CA VAL A 243 -8.35 4.61 20.21
C VAL A 243 -7.91 4.85 21.65
N MET A 244 -7.31 6.01 21.92
CA MET A 244 -6.85 6.34 23.30
C MET A 244 -7.99 6.48 24.30
N LYS A 245 -9.14 7.01 23.88
CA LYS A 245 -10.34 7.07 24.71
C LYS A 245 -11.03 5.71 24.88
N ALA A 246 -10.91 4.84 23.88
CA ALA A 246 -11.56 3.52 23.90
C ALA A 246 -10.76 2.45 24.65
N LYS A 247 -9.42 2.57 24.69
CA LYS A 247 -8.56 1.56 25.33
C LYS A 247 -8.75 1.53 26.86
N GLY A 248 -8.55 0.34 27.44
CA GLY A 248 -8.46 0.13 28.88
C GLY A 248 -6.99 0.14 29.35
N GLY A 249 -6.58 -0.94 30.02
CA GLY A 249 -5.21 -1.14 30.52
C GLY A 249 -4.19 -1.63 29.50
N GLN A 250 -4.59 -1.82 28.22
CA GLN A 250 -3.70 -2.34 27.20
C GLN A 250 -2.52 -1.37 26.94
N LYS A 251 -1.31 -1.93 26.78
CA LYS A 251 -0.12 -1.19 26.36
C LYS A 251 -0.23 -0.79 24.89
N VAL A 252 0.33 0.37 24.55
CA VAL A 252 0.27 0.93 23.21
C VAL A 252 1.65 1.03 22.59
N VAL A 253 1.79 0.43 21.42
CA VAL A 253 2.96 0.53 20.55
C VAL A 253 2.58 1.42 19.36
N LEU A 254 3.17 2.61 19.26
CA LEU A 254 2.94 3.51 18.14
C LEU A 254 3.92 3.24 17.02
N SER A 255 3.42 3.21 15.79
CA SER A 255 4.19 2.91 14.58
C SER A 255 4.28 4.15 13.68
N PHE A 256 5.48 4.73 13.56
CA PHE A 256 5.78 5.87 12.67
C PHE A 256 6.54 5.36 11.45
N PHE A 257 5.83 5.18 10.35
CA PHE A 257 6.38 4.64 9.10
C PHE A 257 6.07 5.55 7.92
N GLY A 258 7.04 5.71 7.03
CA GLY A 258 6.97 6.62 5.89
C GLY A 258 6.74 8.08 6.33
N GLN A 259 6.10 8.84 5.48
CA GLN A 259 5.75 10.24 5.74
C GLN A 259 4.27 10.43 6.15
N ARG A 260 3.61 9.35 6.61
CA ARG A 260 2.17 9.37 6.94
C ARG A 260 1.83 10.37 8.04
N PHE A 261 2.69 10.48 9.06
CA PHE A 261 2.52 11.45 10.13
C PHE A 261 3.53 12.58 9.97
N PRO A 262 3.07 13.85 9.83
CA PRO A 262 3.97 15.00 9.71
C PRO A 262 4.63 15.30 11.08
N LEU A 263 5.89 14.90 11.25
CA LEU A 263 6.65 14.97 12.51
C LEU A 263 6.86 16.40 13.03
N GLU A 264 6.81 17.39 12.15
CA GLU A 264 6.89 18.81 12.47
C GLU A 264 5.66 19.33 13.25
N GLN A 265 4.52 18.63 13.20
CA GLN A 265 3.32 18.96 13.96
C GLN A 265 3.46 18.53 15.44
N THR A 266 4.43 19.14 16.15
CA THR A 266 4.77 18.78 17.53
C THR A 266 3.58 18.86 18.50
N ALA A 267 2.65 19.77 18.26
CA ALA A 267 1.43 19.89 19.07
C ALA A 267 0.55 18.63 19.06
N LYS A 268 0.54 17.87 17.97
CA LYS A 268 -0.13 16.57 17.86
C LYS A 268 0.78 15.42 18.27
N LEU A 269 2.07 15.51 17.96
CA LEU A 269 3.06 14.48 18.23
C LEU A 269 3.29 14.23 19.72
N LEU A 270 3.51 15.28 20.51
CA LEU A 270 3.87 15.13 21.93
C LEU A 270 2.81 14.40 22.76
N PRO A 271 1.50 14.69 22.65
CA PRO A 271 0.47 13.91 23.34
C PRO A 271 0.49 12.43 22.96
N MET A 272 0.75 12.11 21.68
CA MET A 272 0.84 10.72 21.22
C MET A 272 2.03 9.98 21.85
N LEU A 273 3.19 10.61 21.89
CA LEU A 273 4.37 10.03 22.53
C LEU A 273 4.17 9.82 24.04
N ALA A 274 3.42 10.72 24.71
CA ALA A 274 3.22 10.67 26.16
C ALA A 274 2.43 9.44 26.64
N VAL A 275 1.67 8.80 25.78
CA VAL A 275 0.85 7.62 26.11
C VAL A 275 1.36 6.33 25.48
N ALA A 276 2.42 6.40 24.70
CA ALA A 276 3.04 5.25 24.07
C ALA A 276 3.93 4.49 25.07
N ASP A 277 3.74 3.19 25.19
CA ASP A 277 4.65 2.31 25.93
C ASP A 277 5.91 2.03 25.12
N LEU A 278 5.80 2.02 23.79
CA LEU A 278 6.89 1.88 22.83
C LEU A 278 6.56 2.63 21.53
N VAL A 279 7.58 3.20 20.91
CA VAL A 279 7.49 3.79 19.56
C VAL A 279 8.35 2.97 18.61
N LEU A 280 7.78 2.52 17.49
CA LEU A 280 8.46 1.88 16.38
C LEU A 280 8.63 2.84 15.22
N THR A 281 9.76 2.77 14.53
CA THR A 281 10.03 3.60 13.35
C THR A 281 10.70 2.77 12.26
N ASP A 282 10.47 3.15 11.00
CA ASP A 282 11.06 2.52 9.81
C ASP A 282 12.49 2.95 9.53
N SER A 283 12.89 4.12 10.01
CA SER A 283 14.20 4.69 9.75
C SER A 283 14.92 5.14 11.02
N LYS A 284 16.23 5.05 11.01
CA LYS A 284 17.07 5.53 12.10
C LYS A 284 16.96 7.05 12.26
N LYS A 285 16.82 7.80 11.17
CA LYS A 285 16.62 9.26 11.19
C LYS A 285 15.39 9.63 11.99
N THR A 286 14.26 8.97 11.74
CA THR A 286 13.01 9.16 12.51
C THR A 286 13.18 8.73 13.96
N ALA A 287 13.85 7.59 14.22
CA ALA A 287 14.12 7.12 15.59
C ALA A 287 14.97 8.11 16.38
N ASP A 288 16.05 8.61 15.80
CA ASP A 288 16.93 9.60 16.43
C ASP A 288 16.17 10.90 16.73
N TYR A 289 15.36 11.38 15.78
CA TYR A 289 14.53 12.57 15.97
C TYR A 289 13.53 12.40 17.12
N LEU A 290 12.73 11.34 17.11
CA LEU A 290 11.73 11.08 18.16
C LEU A 290 12.37 10.85 19.54
N SER A 291 13.56 10.24 19.58
CA SER A 291 14.32 10.04 20.81
C SER A 291 14.78 11.35 21.45
N THR A 292 14.90 12.44 20.71
CA THR A 292 15.26 13.77 21.27
C THR A 292 14.25 14.28 22.27
N PHE A 293 12.98 13.91 22.15
CA PHE A 293 11.92 14.31 23.08
C PHE A 293 12.00 13.60 24.44
N LYS A 294 12.63 12.42 24.53
CA LYS A 294 12.80 11.65 25.78
C LYS A 294 11.49 11.35 26.51
N ILE A 295 10.40 11.13 25.79
CA ILE A 295 9.07 10.89 26.35
C ILE A 295 8.77 9.39 26.39
N ALA A 296 8.92 8.68 25.26
CA ALA A 296 8.70 7.24 25.14
C ALA A 296 9.98 6.53 24.69
N PRO A 297 10.16 5.24 24.99
CA PRO A 297 11.21 4.45 24.38
C PRO A 297 10.97 4.33 22.87
N VAL A 298 11.99 4.63 22.06
CA VAL A 298 11.93 4.57 20.60
C VAL A 298 12.80 3.41 20.12
N HIS A 299 12.28 2.63 19.18
CA HIS A 299 13.02 1.53 18.57
C HIS A 299 12.88 1.59 17.04
N HIS A 300 14.03 1.58 16.37
CA HIS A 300 14.09 1.38 14.94
C HIS A 300 13.85 -0.10 14.62
N LEU A 301 12.88 -0.37 13.76
CA LEU A 301 12.49 -1.70 13.35
C LEU A 301 12.54 -1.81 11.83
N SER A 302 13.50 -2.57 11.32
CA SER A 302 13.61 -2.90 9.89
C SER A 302 12.91 -4.22 9.61
N LEU A 303 12.06 -4.23 8.61
CA LEU A 303 11.31 -5.42 8.19
C LEU A 303 11.82 -5.85 6.81
N PHE A 304 12.44 -7.03 6.72
CA PHE A 304 12.87 -7.60 5.44
C PHE A 304 11.75 -8.41 4.79
N ASP A 305 11.62 -8.29 3.48
CA ASP A 305 10.62 -9.02 2.71
C ASP A 305 11.10 -10.45 2.44
N THR A 306 10.40 -11.43 3.01
CA THR A 306 10.73 -12.85 2.89
C THR A 306 10.21 -13.49 1.60
N ARG A 307 9.44 -12.77 0.79
CA ARG A 307 8.89 -13.26 -0.50
C ARG A 307 9.95 -13.28 -1.60
N LEU A 308 11.06 -12.57 -1.43
CA LEU A 308 12.12 -12.44 -2.41
C LEU A 308 13.06 -13.65 -2.41
N SER A 309 13.48 -14.05 -3.61
CA SER A 309 14.37 -15.20 -3.82
C SER A 309 15.83 -14.76 -3.76
N LEU A 310 16.53 -15.12 -2.69
CA LEU A 310 17.90 -14.74 -2.45
C LEU A 310 18.87 -15.27 -3.55
N GLY A 311 19.67 -14.39 -4.12
CA GLY A 311 20.75 -14.71 -5.05
C GLY A 311 20.32 -15.29 -6.39
N LYS A 312 19.05 -15.16 -6.80
CA LYS A 312 18.52 -15.77 -8.03
C LYS A 312 19.23 -15.24 -9.27
N SER A 313 19.45 -13.94 -9.36
CA SER A 313 20.07 -13.28 -10.52
C SER A 313 21.57 -13.67 -10.74
N GLN A 314 22.24 -14.24 -9.73
CA GLN A 314 23.63 -14.71 -9.86
C GLN A 314 23.85 -15.65 -11.05
N ARG A 315 22.84 -16.44 -11.39
CA ARG A 315 22.91 -17.49 -12.43
C ARG A 315 22.53 -17.01 -13.81
N LEU A 316 22.05 -15.78 -13.94
CA LEU A 316 21.64 -15.20 -15.21
C LEU A 316 22.88 -14.71 -15.96
N LYS A 317 22.86 -14.83 -17.28
CA LYS A 317 23.90 -14.30 -18.16
C LYS A 317 23.77 -12.78 -18.28
N GLU A 318 22.53 -12.33 -18.42
CA GLU A 318 22.18 -10.92 -18.52
C GLU A 318 22.51 -10.18 -17.21
N LEU A 319 23.05 -8.99 -17.37
CA LEU A 319 23.44 -8.10 -16.30
C LEU A 319 22.40 -6.97 -16.20
N GLU A 320 21.21 -7.28 -15.70
CA GLU A 320 20.16 -6.27 -15.56
C GLU A 320 20.50 -5.29 -14.44
N VAL A 321 20.58 -4.02 -14.78
CA VAL A 321 20.79 -2.89 -13.87
C VAL A 321 19.48 -2.17 -13.68
N TYR A 322 18.96 -2.22 -12.46
CA TYR A 322 17.76 -1.49 -12.04
C TYR A 322 18.14 -0.09 -11.61
N PHE A 323 17.68 0.92 -12.34
CA PHE A 323 17.96 2.32 -12.02
C PHE A 323 16.65 3.05 -11.64
N LEU A 324 16.51 3.35 -10.36
CA LEU A 324 15.39 4.13 -9.83
C LEU A 324 15.62 5.61 -10.14
N LEU A 325 14.68 6.21 -10.88
CA LEU A 325 14.77 7.60 -11.34
C LEU A 325 14.15 8.59 -10.34
N ASP A 326 13.35 8.11 -9.39
CA ASP A 326 12.65 8.96 -8.44
C ASP A 326 13.65 9.72 -7.54
N GLY A 327 13.32 10.99 -7.27
CA GLY A 327 14.18 11.86 -6.47
C GLY A 327 15.37 12.48 -7.22
N LEU A 328 15.49 12.23 -8.54
CA LEU A 328 16.51 12.84 -9.40
C LEU A 328 15.89 13.87 -10.34
N SER A 329 16.61 14.95 -10.59
CA SER A 329 16.27 15.90 -11.66
C SER A 329 16.63 15.32 -13.04
N PRO A 330 16.04 15.86 -14.15
CA PRO A 330 16.40 15.47 -15.50
C PRO A 330 17.91 15.51 -15.79
N ASP A 331 18.57 16.58 -15.39
CA ASP A 331 20.02 16.72 -15.59
C ASP A 331 20.83 15.63 -14.85
N GLU A 332 20.39 15.25 -13.64
CA GLU A 332 21.06 14.24 -12.83
C GLU A 332 20.91 12.84 -13.42
N TYR A 333 19.69 12.41 -13.77
CA TYR A 333 19.53 11.06 -14.32
C TYR A 333 20.12 10.95 -15.73
N GLN A 334 20.05 12.00 -16.57
CA GLN A 334 20.67 12.01 -17.88
C GLN A 334 22.21 11.88 -17.77
N ALA A 335 22.84 12.60 -16.83
CA ALA A 335 24.28 12.44 -16.58
C ALA A 335 24.64 11.00 -16.14
N CYS A 336 23.80 10.35 -15.36
CA CYS A 336 23.97 8.95 -14.98
C CYS A 336 23.80 8.01 -16.18
N LEU A 337 22.79 8.25 -17.03
CA LEU A 337 22.54 7.47 -18.24
C LEU A 337 23.73 7.51 -19.19
N GLU A 338 24.42 8.66 -19.34
CA GLU A 338 25.67 8.76 -20.13
C GLU A 338 26.74 7.76 -19.65
N VAL A 339 26.91 7.65 -18.33
CA VAL A 339 27.87 6.71 -17.75
C VAL A 339 27.44 5.26 -18.00
N LEU A 340 26.14 4.97 -17.84
CA LEU A 340 25.57 3.63 -18.04
C LEU A 340 25.67 3.20 -19.50
N PHE A 341 25.37 4.08 -20.47
CA PHE A 341 25.46 3.78 -21.89
C PHE A 341 26.90 3.48 -22.33
N ASN A 342 27.87 4.27 -21.85
CA ASN A 342 29.27 3.97 -22.12
C ASN A 342 29.70 2.58 -21.58
N ARG A 343 29.07 2.14 -20.47
CA ARG A 343 29.32 0.80 -19.94
C ARG A 343 28.59 -0.31 -20.70
N MET A 344 27.40 -0.03 -21.24
CA MET A 344 26.68 -0.97 -22.10
C MET A 344 27.42 -1.27 -23.42
N GLU A 345 28.29 -0.36 -23.88
CA GLU A 345 29.19 -0.64 -25.01
C GLU A 345 30.26 -1.69 -24.68
N GLU A 346 30.77 -1.68 -23.44
CA GLU A 346 31.82 -2.61 -23.00
C GLU A 346 31.24 -3.95 -22.51
N TYR A 347 30.01 -3.92 -21.95
CA TYR A 347 29.29 -5.10 -21.46
C TYR A 347 28.10 -5.42 -22.38
N GLU A 348 28.30 -6.29 -23.36
CA GLU A 348 27.25 -6.68 -24.33
C GLU A 348 26.00 -7.29 -23.66
N ASP A 349 26.19 -7.99 -22.53
CA ASP A 349 25.11 -8.63 -21.76
C ASP A 349 24.46 -7.66 -20.73
N MET A 350 24.82 -6.36 -20.71
CA MET A 350 24.23 -5.39 -19.79
C MET A 350 22.90 -4.85 -20.34
N HIS A 351 21.87 -4.95 -19.53
CA HIS A 351 20.52 -4.42 -19.77
C HIS A 351 20.19 -3.36 -18.72
N LEU A 352 19.45 -2.36 -19.11
CA LEU A 352 19.09 -1.24 -18.23
C LEU A 352 17.59 -1.18 -18.05
N HIS A 353 17.15 -1.40 -16.81
CA HIS A 353 15.76 -1.25 -16.40
C HIS A 353 15.61 0.07 -15.66
N LEU A 354 15.09 1.09 -16.35
CA LEU A 354 14.73 2.38 -15.80
C LEU A 354 13.38 2.24 -15.09
N VAL A 355 13.32 2.68 -13.86
CA VAL A 355 12.11 2.49 -13.03
C VAL A 355 11.73 3.78 -12.32
N SER A 356 10.42 4.01 -12.24
CA SER A 356 9.83 5.04 -11.41
C SER A 356 8.60 4.49 -10.68
N TYR A 357 8.37 4.96 -9.46
CA TYR A 357 7.19 4.65 -8.64
C TYR A 357 6.11 5.74 -8.73
N GLN A 358 6.30 6.70 -9.65
CA GLN A 358 5.35 7.79 -9.85
C GLN A 358 4.03 7.30 -10.42
N THR A 359 2.93 7.77 -9.85
CA THR A 359 1.57 7.42 -10.26
C THR A 359 0.81 8.57 -10.90
N ASN A 360 1.31 9.80 -10.75
CA ASN A 360 0.69 10.97 -11.36
C ASN A 360 0.89 10.93 -12.88
N GLN A 361 -0.21 10.92 -13.64
CA GLN A 361 -0.19 10.80 -15.10
C GLN A 361 0.64 11.89 -15.79
N GLU A 362 0.61 13.12 -15.27
CA GLU A 362 1.39 14.23 -15.81
C GLU A 362 2.88 14.00 -15.59
N THR A 363 3.28 13.58 -14.39
CA THR A 363 4.67 13.26 -14.05
C THR A 363 5.17 12.08 -14.88
N VAL A 364 4.38 11.01 -15.01
CA VAL A 364 4.68 9.83 -15.84
C VAL A 364 4.89 10.22 -17.29
N LYS A 365 3.98 11.04 -17.85
CA LYS A 365 4.08 11.52 -19.22
C LYS A 365 5.33 12.39 -19.46
N ASN A 366 5.60 13.33 -18.54
CA ASN A 366 6.77 14.20 -18.65
C ASN A 366 8.06 13.40 -18.59
N LEU A 367 8.19 12.49 -17.63
CA LEU A 367 9.37 11.62 -17.50
C LEU A 367 9.58 10.74 -18.74
N SER A 368 8.49 10.15 -19.29
CA SER A 368 8.56 9.37 -20.52
C SER A 368 9.03 10.23 -21.70
N GLN A 369 8.48 11.42 -21.85
CA GLN A 369 8.82 12.33 -22.93
C GLN A 369 10.27 12.82 -22.83
N ASP A 370 10.73 13.21 -21.66
CA ASP A 370 12.10 13.66 -21.42
C ASP A 370 13.12 12.55 -21.75
N LEU A 371 12.80 11.31 -21.39
CA LEU A 371 13.64 10.15 -21.71
C LEU A 371 13.64 9.82 -23.20
N GLU A 372 12.47 9.85 -23.87
CA GLU A 372 12.34 9.64 -25.31
C GLU A 372 13.18 10.70 -26.06
N GLU A 373 13.03 11.99 -25.74
CA GLU A 373 13.79 13.07 -26.34
C GLU A 373 15.30 12.91 -26.12
N PHE A 374 15.72 12.50 -24.92
CA PHE A 374 17.12 12.24 -24.61
C PHE A 374 17.70 11.08 -25.43
N LEU A 375 16.96 9.98 -25.57
CA LEU A 375 17.37 8.80 -26.33
C LEU A 375 17.38 9.04 -27.84
N GLU A 376 16.46 9.85 -28.39
CA GLU A 376 16.41 10.21 -29.80
C GLU A 376 17.62 11.03 -30.25
N THR A 377 18.25 11.77 -29.34
CA THR A 377 19.49 12.52 -29.66
C THR A 377 20.68 11.60 -29.93
N ARG A 378 20.55 10.29 -29.67
CA ARG A 378 21.62 9.30 -29.82
C ARG A 378 21.35 8.40 -31.01
N SER A 379 22.34 8.33 -31.90
CA SER A 379 22.26 7.59 -33.17
C SER A 379 22.62 6.09 -33.02
N GLU A 380 22.56 5.52 -31.81
CA GLU A 380 23.13 4.19 -31.56
C GLU A 380 22.05 3.10 -31.68
N PRO A 381 22.21 2.11 -32.60
CA PRO A 381 21.15 1.18 -32.98
C PRO A 381 20.76 0.15 -31.91
N TYR A 382 21.48 0.10 -30.78
CA TYR A 382 21.19 -0.81 -29.67
C TYR A 382 20.42 -0.17 -28.52
N LEU A 383 20.15 1.13 -28.61
CA LEU A 383 19.34 1.86 -27.65
C LEU A 383 17.87 1.87 -28.08
N PHE A 384 17.24 0.71 -28.10
CA PHE A 384 15.79 0.63 -28.30
C PHE A 384 15.09 0.79 -26.96
N PHE A 385 14.22 1.79 -26.91
CA PHE A 385 13.36 2.05 -25.77
C PHE A 385 12.06 1.27 -25.92
N GLU A 386 11.85 0.27 -25.08
CA GLU A 386 10.61 -0.47 -25.00
C GLU A 386 9.77 0.07 -23.84
N LYS A 387 8.65 0.69 -24.19
CA LYS A 387 7.67 1.18 -23.21
C LYS A 387 6.69 0.05 -22.93
N GLU A 388 6.64 -0.45 -21.71
CA GLU A 388 5.54 -1.31 -21.29
C GLU A 388 4.25 -0.47 -21.18
N GLU A 389 3.57 -0.27 -22.30
CA GLU A 389 2.16 0.09 -22.28
C GLU A 389 1.37 -1.17 -21.93
N GLY A 390 0.47 -1.07 -20.93
CA GLY A 390 -0.36 -2.19 -20.48
C GLY A 390 -0.91 -2.99 -21.66
N GLN A 391 -0.65 -4.28 -21.68
CA GLN A 391 -0.83 -5.20 -22.78
C GLN A 391 -2.16 -5.02 -23.50
N MET A 392 -2.18 -4.34 -24.62
CA MET A 392 -3.11 -4.59 -25.70
C MET A 392 -2.45 -5.59 -26.64
N PHE A 393 -3.05 -6.75 -26.76
CA PHE A 393 -2.64 -7.81 -27.66
C PHE A 393 -2.60 -7.29 -29.10
N GLU A 394 -1.43 -7.03 -29.66
CA GLU A 394 -1.24 -6.97 -31.09
C GLU A 394 -0.65 -8.31 -31.55
N PHE A 395 -1.45 -9.05 -32.31
CA PHE A 395 -0.97 -10.16 -33.15
C PHE A 395 -0.23 -9.57 -34.36
N GLY A 396 1.08 -9.62 -34.35
CA GLY A 396 1.90 -9.24 -35.49
C GLY A 396 3.30 -9.81 -35.34
N ASP A 397 3.64 -10.79 -36.20
CA ASP A 397 5.00 -11.31 -36.40
C ASP A 397 5.93 -10.16 -36.85
N SER A 398 6.65 -9.57 -35.91
CA SER A 398 7.90 -8.87 -36.19
C SER A 398 8.97 -9.47 -35.29
N GLU A 399 10.08 -9.93 -35.87
CA GLU A 399 11.31 -10.25 -35.15
C GLU A 399 11.69 -8.99 -34.34
N SER A 400 11.27 -8.93 -33.08
CA SER A 400 11.63 -7.84 -32.17
C SER A 400 13.11 -8.00 -31.84
N GLN A 401 13.95 -7.09 -32.31
CA GLN A 401 15.26 -6.92 -31.71
C GLN A 401 15.04 -6.66 -30.21
N GLU A 402 15.61 -7.53 -29.36
CA GLU A 402 15.50 -7.39 -27.92
C GLU A 402 16.06 -6.03 -27.49
N SER A 403 15.19 -5.18 -26.95
CA SER A 403 15.61 -3.91 -26.40
C SER A 403 16.49 -4.13 -25.17
N ARG A 404 17.62 -3.43 -25.08
CA ARG A 404 18.51 -3.46 -23.92
C ARG A 404 18.17 -2.40 -22.87
N ILE A 405 17.21 -1.53 -23.16
CA ILE A 405 16.71 -0.50 -22.27
C ILE A 405 15.20 -0.64 -22.16
N LYS A 406 14.71 -0.72 -20.93
CA LYS A 406 13.30 -0.82 -20.59
C LYS A 406 12.92 0.28 -19.61
N LEU A 407 11.77 0.93 -19.77
CA LEU A 407 11.17 1.83 -18.79
C LEU A 407 9.90 1.21 -18.22
N SER A 408 9.83 1.14 -16.89
CA SER A 408 8.65 0.63 -16.19
C SER A 408 8.20 1.59 -15.09
N PHE A 409 6.88 1.74 -14.95
CA PHE A 409 6.26 2.41 -13.82
C PHE A 409 5.68 1.36 -12.89
N LEU A 410 6.37 1.08 -11.77
CA LEU A 410 5.99 0.01 -10.86
C LEU A 410 5.11 0.61 -9.73
N HIS A 411 3.93 0.03 -9.58
CA HIS A 411 2.90 0.57 -8.68
C HIS A 411 2.59 -0.35 -7.49
N SER A 412 3.17 -1.55 -7.46
CA SER A 412 2.93 -2.51 -6.40
C SER A 412 4.21 -3.21 -5.95
N GLU A 413 4.21 -3.68 -4.69
CA GLU A 413 5.31 -4.52 -4.17
C GLU A 413 5.52 -5.78 -5.03
N ASN A 414 4.46 -6.38 -5.56
CA ASN A 414 4.54 -7.58 -6.39
C ASN A 414 5.27 -7.32 -7.70
N GLU A 415 5.05 -6.17 -8.35
CA GLU A 415 5.78 -5.78 -9.56
C GLU A 415 7.27 -5.59 -9.28
N ILE A 416 7.61 -4.95 -8.15
CA ILE A 416 9.00 -4.79 -7.71
C ILE A 416 9.64 -6.16 -7.42
N ILE A 417 8.92 -7.06 -6.74
CA ILE A 417 9.38 -8.43 -6.47
C ILE A 417 9.64 -9.19 -7.77
N GLN A 418 8.78 -9.06 -8.77
CA GLN A 418 8.97 -9.69 -10.09
C GLN A 418 10.20 -9.12 -10.80
N ALA A 419 10.37 -7.79 -10.81
CA ALA A 419 11.55 -7.16 -11.40
C ALA A 419 12.85 -7.67 -10.73
N PHE A 420 12.88 -7.75 -9.41
CA PHE A 420 14.08 -8.17 -8.65
C PHE A 420 14.49 -9.63 -8.86
N GLN A 421 13.69 -10.43 -9.52
CA GLN A 421 14.09 -11.79 -9.90
C GLN A 421 15.23 -11.81 -10.93
N TYR A 422 15.38 -10.74 -11.70
CA TYR A 422 16.34 -10.64 -12.80
C TYR A 422 17.47 -9.65 -12.51
N VAL A 423 17.27 -8.68 -11.63
CA VAL A 423 18.19 -7.58 -11.35
C VAL A 423 19.51 -8.07 -10.78
N ARG A 424 20.62 -7.60 -11.38
CA ARG A 424 22.00 -7.86 -10.95
C ARG A 424 22.56 -6.75 -10.06
N LEU A 425 22.14 -5.52 -10.27
CA LEU A 425 22.61 -4.33 -9.58
C LEU A 425 21.48 -3.32 -9.46
N ILE A 426 21.32 -2.71 -8.28
CA ILE A 426 20.38 -1.62 -8.05
C ILE A 426 21.14 -0.31 -7.98
N ILE A 427 20.61 0.73 -8.61
CA ILE A 427 21.09 2.12 -8.53
C ILE A 427 19.94 2.99 -8.02
N ASP A 428 20.14 3.61 -6.86
CA ASP A 428 19.23 4.58 -6.27
C ASP A 428 20.07 5.75 -5.74
N LEU A 429 20.05 6.87 -6.46
CA LEU A 429 20.88 8.02 -6.18
C LEU A 429 20.10 9.20 -5.59
N ALA A 430 18.89 8.98 -5.11
CA ALA A 430 18.13 9.99 -4.38
C ALA A 430 18.88 10.44 -3.11
N GLU A 431 18.63 11.67 -2.66
CA GLU A 431 19.16 12.16 -1.37
C GLU A 431 18.61 11.36 -0.18
N GLU A 432 17.38 10.87 -0.29
CA GLU A 432 16.77 9.91 0.61
C GLU A 432 16.41 8.67 -0.22
N PRO A 433 17.27 7.63 -0.24
CA PRO A 433 17.02 6.42 -1.01
C PRO A 433 15.74 5.72 -0.60
N ASP A 434 15.05 5.10 -1.56
CA ASP A 434 13.80 4.41 -1.30
C ASP A 434 13.98 3.22 -0.35
N LEU A 435 13.26 3.25 0.75
CA LEU A 435 13.39 2.27 1.83
C LEU A 435 13.02 0.85 1.36
N TYR A 436 11.93 0.73 0.58
CA TYR A 436 11.48 -0.57 0.11
C TYR A 436 12.49 -1.18 -0.87
N THR A 437 13.01 -0.38 -1.80
CA THR A 437 14.06 -0.79 -2.74
C THR A 437 15.32 -1.28 -2.01
N GLN A 438 15.76 -0.57 -0.96
CA GLN A 438 16.90 -0.99 -0.16
C GLN A 438 16.66 -2.33 0.52
N ILE A 439 15.53 -2.48 1.20
CA ILE A 439 15.15 -3.69 1.93
C ILE A 439 14.98 -4.86 0.95
N ALA A 440 14.31 -4.65 -0.18
CA ALA A 440 14.10 -5.65 -1.19
C ALA A 440 15.42 -6.09 -1.84
N GLY A 441 16.34 -5.15 -2.10
CA GLY A 441 17.69 -5.44 -2.58
C GLY A 441 18.48 -6.34 -1.63
N ILE A 442 18.43 -6.07 -0.32
CA ILE A 442 19.05 -6.93 0.70
C ILE A 442 18.38 -8.31 0.74
N SER A 443 17.06 -8.34 0.77
CA SER A 443 16.28 -9.59 0.80
C SER A 443 16.55 -10.49 -0.41
N SER A 444 16.82 -9.89 -1.58
CA SER A 444 17.23 -10.59 -2.80
C SER A 444 18.73 -10.87 -2.87
N GLY A 445 19.54 -10.27 -2.00
CA GLY A 445 21.00 -10.37 -2.01
C GLY A 445 21.66 -9.57 -3.15
N ILE A 446 20.98 -8.56 -3.68
CA ILE A 446 21.45 -7.73 -4.79
C ILE A 446 22.25 -6.55 -4.25
N PRO A 447 23.48 -6.29 -4.75
CA PRO A 447 24.23 -5.11 -4.36
C PRO A 447 23.57 -3.81 -4.86
N GLN A 448 23.83 -2.72 -4.14
CA GLN A 448 23.20 -1.43 -4.40
C GLN A 448 24.25 -0.33 -4.56
N ILE A 449 23.99 0.63 -5.44
CA ILE A 449 24.77 1.87 -5.53
C ILE A 449 23.90 3.02 -5.06
N ASN A 450 24.33 3.70 -4.00
CA ASN A 450 23.62 4.82 -3.41
C ASN A 450 24.52 6.06 -3.31
N ARG A 451 23.92 7.24 -3.27
CA ARG A 451 24.64 8.51 -3.04
C ARG A 451 25.04 8.66 -1.58
N VAL A 452 24.21 8.17 -0.65
CA VAL A 452 24.39 8.28 0.79
C VAL A 452 24.43 6.91 1.46
N GLU A 453 25.18 6.81 2.56
CA GLU A 453 25.19 5.62 3.41
C GLU A 453 23.95 5.59 4.30
N THR A 454 23.35 4.41 4.45
CA THR A 454 22.20 4.19 5.31
C THR A 454 22.50 3.05 6.29
N GLU A 455 21.59 2.80 7.24
CA GLU A 455 21.71 1.64 8.14
C GLU A 455 21.61 0.29 7.42
N PHE A 456 21.08 0.29 6.19
CA PHE A 456 20.88 -0.92 5.38
C PHE A 456 22.03 -1.19 4.43
N VAL A 457 22.59 -0.14 3.82
CA VAL A 457 23.56 -0.23 2.74
C VAL A 457 24.92 0.30 3.20
N GLU A 458 25.88 -0.62 3.32
CA GLU A 458 27.25 -0.34 3.77
C GLU A 458 28.24 -0.38 2.61
N HIS A 459 29.08 0.66 2.55
CA HIS A 459 30.08 0.80 1.48
C HIS A 459 31.02 -0.40 1.34
N MET A 460 31.24 -0.90 0.12
CA MET A 460 32.05 -2.06 -0.25
C MET A 460 31.64 -3.39 0.43
N LYS A 461 30.45 -3.44 1.02
CA LYS A 461 29.85 -4.66 1.58
C LYS A 461 28.66 -5.08 0.72
N ASN A 462 27.44 -4.65 1.07
CA ASN A 462 26.25 -4.89 0.26
C ASN A 462 25.88 -3.70 -0.66
N GLY A 463 26.70 -2.65 -0.67
CA GLY A 463 26.53 -1.52 -1.57
C GLY A 463 27.80 -0.76 -1.86
N PHE A 464 27.71 0.19 -2.78
CA PHE A 464 28.76 1.13 -3.14
C PHE A 464 28.22 2.55 -2.96
N ILE A 465 28.80 3.31 -2.02
CA ILE A 465 28.39 4.69 -1.75
C ILE A 465 29.25 5.65 -2.58
N LEU A 466 28.60 6.55 -3.31
CA LEU A 466 29.27 7.52 -4.17
C LEU A 466 29.92 8.61 -3.32
N PHE A 467 31.25 8.54 -3.20
CA PHE A 467 32.03 9.62 -2.63
C PHE A 467 32.63 10.42 -3.78
N ARG A 468 32.19 11.64 -4.01
CA ARG A 468 32.70 12.65 -4.94
C ARG A 468 33.34 12.14 -6.25
N ASP A 469 32.93 12.71 -7.38
CA ASP A 469 33.52 12.63 -8.71
C ASP A 469 33.87 11.25 -9.30
N GLY A 470 32.99 10.74 -10.16
CA GLY A 470 33.21 9.51 -10.94
C GLY A 470 32.90 8.20 -10.23
N GLY A 471 32.29 8.25 -9.05
CA GLY A 471 31.97 7.07 -8.24
C GLY A 471 31.02 6.07 -8.88
N LEU A 472 30.06 6.49 -9.74
CA LEU A 472 29.09 5.60 -10.37
C LEU A 472 29.79 4.54 -11.24
N LEU A 473 30.72 4.94 -12.10
CA LEU A 473 31.48 4.03 -12.92
C LEU A 473 32.25 2.99 -12.09
N ALA A 474 32.92 3.46 -11.03
CA ALA A 474 33.67 2.57 -10.14
C ALA A 474 32.73 1.58 -9.41
N GLY A 475 31.55 2.00 -9.03
CA GLY A 475 30.54 1.14 -8.39
C GLY A 475 29.99 0.07 -9.33
N ILE A 476 29.74 0.43 -10.60
CA ILE A 476 29.31 -0.50 -11.65
C ILE A 476 30.38 -1.56 -11.86
N ASP A 477 31.65 -1.15 -12.09
CA ASP A 477 32.74 -2.06 -12.31
C ASP A 477 33.02 -2.96 -11.10
N PHE A 478 32.87 -2.42 -9.89
CA PHE A 478 33.08 -3.17 -8.66
C PHE A 478 32.16 -4.40 -8.56
N TYR A 479 30.92 -4.29 -9.05
CA TYR A 479 29.95 -5.38 -8.95
C TYR A 479 29.72 -6.15 -10.26
N LEU A 480 29.91 -5.53 -11.42
CA LEU A 480 29.63 -6.18 -12.72
C LEU A 480 30.87 -6.77 -13.40
N ALA A 481 32.10 -6.31 -13.10
CA ALA A 481 33.33 -6.87 -13.71
C ALA A 481 33.56 -8.35 -13.35
N GLY A 482 32.81 -8.91 -12.39
CA GLY A 482 32.87 -10.32 -12.02
C GLY A 482 32.10 -10.62 -10.74
N LEU A 483 31.94 -11.91 -10.46
CA LEU A 483 31.11 -12.37 -9.33
C LEU A 483 31.77 -12.25 -7.95
N ALA A 484 33.06 -11.95 -7.85
CA ALA A 484 33.76 -11.99 -6.56
C ALA A 484 33.21 -10.99 -5.55
N ASN A 485 33.04 -9.73 -5.93
CA ASN A 485 32.51 -8.67 -5.07
C ASN A 485 30.99 -8.80 -4.92
N TRP A 486 30.31 -9.22 -5.99
CA TRP A 486 28.87 -9.52 -5.93
C TRP A 486 28.57 -10.61 -4.89
N ASN A 487 29.35 -11.71 -4.88
CA ASN A 487 29.17 -12.79 -3.90
C ASN A 487 29.49 -12.35 -2.47
N LYS A 488 30.46 -11.46 -2.28
CA LYS A 488 30.72 -10.87 -0.95
C LYS A 488 29.51 -10.05 -0.48
N SER A 489 28.90 -9.28 -1.39
CA SER A 489 27.67 -8.53 -1.10
C SER A 489 26.53 -9.47 -0.70
N LEU A 490 26.32 -10.55 -1.45
CA LEU A 490 25.33 -11.57 -1.13
C LEU A 490 25.53 -12.15 0.27
N ILE A 491 26.77 -12.53 0.64
CA ILE A 491 27.09 -13.07 1.96
C ILE A 491 26.78 -12.03 3.05
N HIS A 492 27.11 -10.77 2.84
CA HIS A 492 26.81 -9.71 3.80
C HIS A 492 25.30 -9.48 3.95
N SER A 493 24.54 -9.51 2.83
CA SER A 493 23.09 -9.45 2.86
C SER A 493 22.46 -10.60 3.64
N VAL A 494 22.96 -11.83 3.46
CA VAL A 494 22.53 -13.02 4.26
C VAL A 494 22.78 -12.80 5.74
N GLN A 495 23.94 -12.26 6.13
CA GLN A 495 24.24 -11.93 7.53
C GLN A 495 23.25 -10.92 8.08
N LYS A 496 23.00 -9.81 7.33
CA LYS A 496 22.00 -8.83 7.75
C LYS A 496 20.61 -9.46 7.90
N ILE A 497 20.13 -10.24 6.93
CA ILE A 497 18.82 -10.92 7.02
C ILE A 497 18.71 -11.77 8.28
N SER A 498 19.79 -12.46 8.67
CA SER A 498 19.77 -13.32 9.87
C SER A 498 19.55 -12.54 11.18
N GLU A 499 19.92 -11.27 11.23
CA GLU A 499 19.73 -10.38 12.38
C GLU A 499 18.30 -9.78 12.43
N TYR A 500 17.58 -9.87 11.31
CA TYR A 500 16.24 -9.26 11.08
C TYR A 500 15.17 -10.32 10.79
N THR A 501 15.34 -11.55 11.27
CA THR A 501 14.28 -12.55 11.17
C THR A 501 13.09 -12.16 12.04
N SER A 502 11.87 -12.52 11.59
CA SER A 502 10.62 -12.21 12.29
C SER A 502 10.67 -12.57 13.77
N GLY A 503 11.17 -13.76 14.12
CA GLY A 503 11.29 -14.21 15.51
C GLY A 503 12.21 -13.31 16.35
N VAL A 504 13.39 -12.94 15.84
CA VAL A 504 14.33 -12.05 16.54
C VAL A 504 13.74 -10.66 16.73
N LEU A 505 13.06 -10.11 15.71
CA LEU A 505 12.47 -8.78 15.79
C LEU A 505 11.29 -8.75 16.77
N VAL A 506 10.42 -9.76 16.74
CA VAL A 506 9.27 -9.85 17.66
C VAL A 506 9.75 -9.96 19.11
N GLU A 507 10.75 -10.78 19.40
CA GLU A 507 11.31 -10.87 20.76
C GLU A 507 11.91 -9.52 21.22
N LYS A 508 12.66 -8.82 20.36
CA LYS A 508 13.17 -7.47 20.67
C LYS A 508 12.04 -6.47 20.99
N VAL A 509 10.95 -6.53 20.24
CA VAL A 509 9.77 -5.65 20.47
C VAL A 509 9.13 -6.03 21.81
N LYS A 510 8.91 -7.31 22.09
CA LYS A 510 8.33 -7.79 23.35
C LYS A 510 9.17 -7.42 24.58
N GLU A 511 10.49 -7.55 24.48
CA GLU A 511 11.43 -7.16 25.56
C GLU A 511 11.35 -5.66 25.88
N LYS A 512 11.10 -4.82 24.86
CA LYS A 512 11.02 -3.38 25.05
C LYS A 512 9.66 -2.87 25.53
N ILE A 513 8.59 -3.63 25.28
CA ILE A 513 7.25 -3.31 25.77
C ILE A 513 7.12 -3.71 27.26
N ASN A 514 7.79 -4.78 27.71
CA ASN A 514 7.70 -5.28 29.08
C ASN A 514 8.54 -4.48 30.06
#